data_94cf4b0bd2d931ecaa03b51c26325c11
#
_entry.id   94cf4b0bd2d931ecaa03b51c26325c11
#
_cell.length_a   1.000
_cell.length_b   1.000
_cell.length_c   1.000
_cell.angle_alpha   90.00
_cell.angle_beta   90.00
_cell.angle_gamma   90.00
#
_symmetry.space_group_name_H-M   'P 1'
#
loop_
_entity.id
_entity.type
_entity.pdbx_description
1 polymer ?
#
loop_
_entity_poly.entity_id
_entity_poly.type
_entity_poly.pdbx_seq_one_letter_code
_entity_poly.pdbx_strand_id
1 'polypeptide(L)'
;MAETILAVEKLKEKFPNSVLEVTTFRGEITVSVSKGEIYEICKFLHSDPDLQFHLLTDLCGLDFFPQTPRFGIAYLLCSVKNAQRLRLKTRVGEEESIQSVEPIWKVANWYEREVYDLFGIRFENHPDLRRILLWDGYDGYPLRKDYPAEGPDFDKPFIPEV
;
A
#
# COMPACT_ATOMS: atom_id res chain seq x y z
N MET A 1 11.62 -13.12 -17.44
CA MET A 1 10.62 -12.24 -18.06
C MET A 1 9.31 -12.96 -18.41
N ALA A 2 9.31 -14.24 -18.82
CA ALA A 2 8.07 -14.99 -19.15
C ALA A 2 7.13 -15.23 -17.96
N GLU A 3 7.68 -15.40 -16.77
CA GLU A 3 6.90 -15.81 -15.57
C GLU A 3 6.12 -14.67 -14.90
N THR A 4 6.52 -13.42 -15.09
CA THR A 4 5.73 -12.29 -14.58
C THR A 4 4.45 -12.11 -15.40
N ILE A 5 4.46 -12.54 -16.65
CA ILE A 5 3.29 -12.60 -17.51
C ILE A 5 2.24 -13.57 -16.95
N LEU A 6 2.67 -14.72 -16.40
CA LEU A 6 1.77 -15.71 -15.79
C LEU A 6 0.95 -15.13 -14.64
N ALA A 7 1.56 -14.34 -13.75
CA ALA A 7 0.83 -13.70 -12.65
C ALA A 7 -0.25 -12.74 -13.17
N VAL A 8 0.05 -11.98 -14.21
CA VAL A 8 -0.90 -11.05 -14.83
C VAL A 8 -2.03 -11.80 -15.54
N GLU A 9 -1.72 -12.88 -16.26
CA GLU A 9 -2.72 -13.72 -16.93
C GLU A 9 -3.70 -14.32 -15.93
N LYS A 10 -3.19 -14.98 -14.88
CA LYS A 10 -4.01 -15.54 -13.81
C LYS A 10 -4.84 -14.50 -13.07
N LEU A 11 -4.31 -13.30 -12.86
CA LEU A 11 -5.07 -12.20 -12.25
C LEU A 11 -6.22 -11.74 -13.15
N LYS A 12 -6.00 -11.59 -14.45
CA LYS A 12 -7.04 -11.21 -15.41
C LYS A 12 -8.12 -12.28 -15.54
N GLU A 13 -7.74 -13.56 -15.50
CA GLU A 13 -8.67 -14.67 -15.55
C GLU A 13 -9.58 -14.72 -14.29
N LYS A 14 -8.95 -14.60 -13.11
CA LYS A 14 -9.68 -14.76 -11.84
C LYS A 14 -10.41 -13.51 -11.40
N PHE A 15 -9.87 -12.32 -11.71
CA PHE A 15 -10.39 -11.02 -11.28
C PHE A 15 -10.58 -10.07 -12.47
N PRO A 16 -11.37 -10.46 -13.52
CA PRO A 16 -11.45 -9.71 -14.78
C PRO A 16 -11.95 -8.29 -14.62
N ASN A 17 -12.80 -8.03 -13.63
CA ASN A 17 -13.37 -6.71 -13.37
C ASN A 17 -12.53 -5.85 -12.40
N SER A 18 -11.52 -6.44 -11.76
CA SER A 18 -10.73 -5.78 -10.72
C SER A 18 -9.33 -5.41 -11.19
N VAL A 19 -8.84 -6.00 -12.27
CA VAL A 19 -7.60 -5.59 -12.93
C VAL A 19 -7.92 -4.43 -13.87
N LEU A 20 -7.56 -3.21 -13.45
CA LEU A 20 -7.89 -1.97 -14.16
C LEU A 20 -6.88 -1.64 -15.25
N GLU A 21 -5.59 -1.82 -14.96
CA GLU A 21 -4.49 -1.47 -15.87
C GLU A 21 -3.26 -2.32 -15.57
N VAL A 22 -2.48 -2.62 -16.59
CA VAL A 22 -1.18 -3.28 -16.47
C VAL A 22 -0.15 -2.44 -17.21
N THR A 23 0.86 -1.97 -16.49
CA THR A 23 1.96 -1.19 -17.05
C THR A 23 3.29 -1.87 -16.83
N THR A 24 4.19 -1.74 -17.81
CA THR A 24 5.58 -2.23 -17.69
C THR A 24 6.52 -1.06 -17.89
N PHE A 25 7.38 -0.83 -16.93
CA PHE A 25 8.39 0.22 -17.01
C PHE A 25 9.73 -0.29 -16.50
N ARG A 26 10.78 -0.18 -17.29
CA ARG A 26 12.15 -0.65 -16.99
C ARG A 26 12.22 -2.11 -16.52
N GLY A 27 11.36 -2.97 -17.08
CA GLY A 27 11.30 -4.39 -16.70
C GLY A 27 10.48 -4.69 -15.45
N GLU A 28 9.94 -3.68 -14.76
CA GLU A 28 9.02 -3.86 -13.63
C GLU A 28 7.57 -3.81 -14.08
N ILE A 29 6.77 -4.77 -13.64
CA ILE A 29 5.34 -4.83 -13.94
C ILE A 29 4.55 -4.26 -12.76
N THR A 30 3.63 -3.35 -13.09
CA THR A 30 2.66 -2.79 -12.17
C THR A 30 1.25 -3.14 -12.63
N VAL A 31 0.46 -3.69 -11.73
CA VAL A 31 -0.96 -3.99 -11.95
C VAL A 31 -1.80 -3.07 -11.05
N SER A 32 -2.57 -2.20 -11.69
CA SER A 32 -3.55 -1.37 -11.00
C SER A 32 -4.83 -2.17 -10.78
N VAL A 33 -5.29 -2.24 -9.54
CA VAL A 33 -6.45 -3.06 -9.15
C VAL A 33 -7.47 -2.24 -8.36
N SER A 34 -8.72 -2.72 -8.38
CA SER A 34 -9.80 -2.12 -7.60
C SER A 34 -9.56 -2.31 -6.10
N LYS A 35 -9.89 -1.29 -5.32
CA LYS A 35 -9.78 -1.28 -3.85
C LYS A 35 -10.55 -2.44 -3.19
N GLY A 36 -11.75 -2.71 -3.67
CA GLY A 36 -12.64 -3.70 -3.08
C GLY A 36 -12.12 -5.14 -3.10
N GLU A 37 -11.23 -5.46 -4.05
CA GLU A 37 -10.70 -6.83 -4.22
C GLU A 37 -9.24 -6.97 -3.81
N ILE A 38 -8.63 -5.93 -3.24
CA ILE A 38 -7.19 -5.94 -2.92
C ILE A 38 -6.79 -7.12 -2.02
N TYR A 39 -7.60 -7.40 -0.99
CA TYR A 39 -7.33 -8.50 -0.06
C TYR A 39 -7.37 -9.86 -0.76
N GLU A 40 -8.40 -10.14 -1.54
CA GLU A 40 -8.54 -11.42 -2.25
C GLU A 40 -7.49 -11.58 -3.35
N ILE A 41 -7.12 -10.50 -4.03
CA ILE A 41 -6.01 -10.50 -5.00
C ILE A 41 -4.68 -10.82 -4.30
N CYS A 42 -4.37 -10.16 -3.19
CA CYS A 42 -3.16 -10.42 -2.40
C CYS A 42 -3.12 -11.85 -1.86
N LYS A 43 -4.24 -12.34 -1.32
CA LYS A 43 -4.38 -13.72 -0.84
C LYS A 43 -4.18 -14.75 -1.96
N PHE A 44 -4.73 -14.48 -3.14
CA PHE A 44 -4.54 -15.33 -4.31
C PHE A 44 -3.06 -15.38 -4.73
N LEU A 45 -2.40 -14.23 -4.88
CA LEU A 45 -0.99 -14.17 -5.25
C LEU A 45 -0.07 -14.88 -4.25
N HIS A 46 -0.42 -14.81 -2.96
CA HIS A 46 0.32 -15.48 -1.90
C HIS A 46 0.14 -17.00 -1.95
N SER A 47 -1.11 -17.50 -2.14
CA SER A 47 -1.47 -18.90 -1.93
C SER A 47 -1.43 -19.77 -3.20
N ASP A 48 -1.43 -19.15 -4.40
CA ASP A 48 -1.38 -19.90 -5.66
C ASP A 48 -0.04 -20.65 -5.78
N PRO A 49 -0.06 -21.98 -6.04
CA PRO A 49 1.15 -22.83 -6.03
C PRO A 49 2.16 -22.50 -7.14
N ASP A 50 1.72 -21.85 -8.21
CA ASP A 50 2.59 -21.45 -9.32
C ASP A 50 3.17 -20.05 -9.11
N LEU A 51 2.49 -19.18 -8.33
CA LEU A 51 2.87 -17.79 -8.13
C LEU A 51 3.70 -17.55 -6.87
N GLN A 52 3.23 -17.99 -5.71
CA GLN A 52 3.91 -17.97 -4.41
C GLN A 52 4.59 -16.63 -4.06
N PHE A 53 3.83 -15.52 -4.15
CA PHE A 53 4.31 -14.22 -3.67
C PHE A 53 4.26 -14.17 -2.13
N HIS A 54 5.15 -14.93 -1.48
CA HIS A 54 5.18 -15.07 -0.03
C HIS A 54 5.79 -13.87 0.68
N LEU A 55 6.41 -12.95 -0.04
CA LEU A 55 7.10 -11.81 0.55
C LEU A 55 6.46 -10.49 0.09
N LEU A 56 5.97 -9.72 1.04
CA LEU A 56 5.68 -8.30 0.89
C LEU A 56 6.95 -7.55 1.24
N THR A 57 7.66 -7.05 0.22
CA THR A 57 8.95 -6.36 0.41
C THR A 57 8.78 -4.93 0.85
N ASP A 58 7.65 -4.31 0.47
CA ASP A 58 7.32 -2.94 0.85
C ASP A 58 5.84 -2.66 0.62
N LEU A 59 5.28 -1.65 1.34
CA LEU A 59 3.96 -1.09 1.15
C LEU A 59 4.04 0.42 1.36
N CYS A 60 3.79 1.20 0.31
CA CYS A 60 3.96 2.64 0.32
C CYS A 60 2.64 3.37 0.05
N GLY A 61 2.41 4.47 0.78
CA GLY A 61 1.37 5.46 0.47
C GLY A 61 1.82 6.43 -0.62
N LEU A 62 0.87 6.93 -1.39
CA LEU A 62 1.06 7.95 -2.43
C LEU A 62 -0.05 8.99 -2.32
N ASP A 63 0.29 10.28 -2.40
CA ASP A 63 -0.70 11.36 -2.50
C ASP A 63 -0.73 11.93 -3.92
N PHE A 64 -1.90 11.89 -4.54
CA PHE A 64 -2.15 12.40 -5.89
C PHE A 64 -2.92 13.72 -5.91
N PHE A 65 -2.97 14.44 -4.76
CA PHE A 65 -3.64 15.73 -4.70
C PHE A 65 -3.31 16.61 -5.92
N PRO A 66 -4.27 17.27 -6.57
CA PRO A 66 -5.71 17.35 -6.24
C PRO A 66 -6.60 16.30 -6.93
N GLN A 67 -6.08 15.17 -7.39
CA GLN A 67 -6.84 14.14 -8.09
C GLN A 67 -7.79 13.37 -7.15
N THR A 68 -8.88 12.84 -7.72
CA THR A 68 -9.82 11.95 -7.03
C THR A 68 -9.91 10.61 -7.78
N PRO A 69 -9.78 9.45 -7.08
CA PRO A 69 -9.46 9.26 -5.66
C PRO A 69 -8.07 9.80 -5.31
N ARG A 70 -7.93 10.45 -4.12
CA ARG A 70 -6.73 11.18 -3.73
C ARG A 70 -5.53 10.29 -3.49
N PHE A 71 -5.68 9.26 -2.66
CA PHE A 71 -4.55 8.43 -2.25
C PHE A 71 -4.34 7.21 -3.14
N GLY A 72 -3.12 6.72 -3.15
CA GLY A 72 -2.75 5.44 -3.72
C GLY A 72 -1.97 4.61 -2.72
N ILE A 73 -2.03 3.30 -2.87
CA ILE A 73 -1.19 2.37 -2.13
C ILE A 73 -0.50 1.46 -3.13
N ALA A 74 0.80 1.33 -2.99
CA ALA A 74 1.62 0.41 -3.78
C ALA A 74 2.11 -0.73 -2.88
N TYR A 75 1.84 -1.96 -3.28
CA TYR A 75 2.31 -3.20 -2.64
C TYR A 75 3.42 -3.80 -3.51
N LEU A 76 4.61 -3.95 -2.97
CA LEU A 76 5.75 -4.52 -3.65
C LEU A 76 5.90 -5.98 -3.22
N LEU A 77 5.57 -6.89 -4.11
CA LEU A 77 5.52 -8.33 -3.86
C LEU A 77 6.70 -9.05 -4.50
N CYS A 78 7.21 -10.07 -3.81
CA CYS A 78 8.27 -10.90 -4.32
C CYS A 78 7.94 -12.39 -4.14
N SER A 79 8.10 -13.16 -5.22
CA SER A 79 8.15 -14.62 -5.20
C SER A 79 9.61 -15.05 -5.23
N VAL A 80 10.12 -15.49 -4.09
CA VAL A 80 11.52 -15.95 -3.98
C VAL A 80 11.75 -17.20 -4.80
N LYS A 81 10.76 -18.11 -4.81
CA LYS A 81 10.81 -19.38 -5.56
C LYS A 81 10.98 -19.12 -7.06
N ASN A 82 10.24 -18.16 -7.59
CA ASN A 82 10.20 -17.87 -9.03
C ASN A 82 11.14 -16.71 -9.42
N ALA A 83 11.87 -16.13 -8.46
CA ALA A 83 12.70 -14.94 -8.65
C ALA A 83 11.93 -13.77 -9.32
N GLN A 84 10.65 -13.58 -8.96
CA GLN A 84 9.76 -12.61 -9.57
C GLN A 84 9.40 -11.48 -8.63
N ARG A 85 9.19 -10.29 -9.20
CA ARG A 85 8.65 -9.11 -8.53
C ARG A 85 7.40 -8.63 -9.23
N LEU A 86 6.42 -8.22 -8.46
CA LEU A 86 5.18 -7.63 -8.93
C LEU A 86 4.82 -6.44 -8.06
N ARG A 87 4.41 -5.34 -8.67
CA ARG A 87 3.82 -4.21 -7.96
C ARG A 87 2.31 -4.21 -8.18
N LEU A 88 1.55 -4.23 -7.10
CA LEU A 88 0.13 -3.89 -7.16
C LEU A 88 -0.05 -2.42 -6.80
N LYS A 89 -1.01 -1.77 -7.44
CA LYS A 89 -1.42 -0.40 -7.12
C LYS A 89 -2.94 -0.33 -6.97
N THR A 90 -3.41 0.41 -5.98
CA THR A 90 -4.82 0.74 -5.86
C THR A 90 -5.01 2.19 -5.47
N ARG A 91 -6.21 2.73 -5.70
CA ARG A 91 -6.59 4.10 -5.35
C ARG A 91 -7.63 4.09 -4.24
N VAL A 92 -7.49 5.04 -3.32
CA VAL A 92 -8.35 5.19 -2.13
C VAL A 92 -8.78 6.65 -2.03
N GLY A 93 -10.05 6.90 -1.76
CA GLY A 93 -10.57 8.23 -1.49
C GLY A 93 -10.12 8.75 -0.11
N GLU A 94 -10.24 10.04 0.11
CA GLU A 94 -9.75 10.69 1.33
C GLU A 94 -10.48 10.20 2.59
N GLU A 95 -11.80 10.01 2.50
CA GLU A 95 -12.64 9.51 3.59
C GLU A 95 -12.87 8.00 3.55
N GLU A 96 -12.18 7.31 2.65
CA GLU A 96 -12.32 5.87 2.48
C GLU A 96 -11.27 5.09 3.26
N SER A 97 -11.58 3.83 3.51
CA SER A 97 -10.66 2.84 4.07
C SER A 97 -10.37 1.73 3.06
N ILE A 98 -9.36 0.93 3.36
CA ILE A 98 -8.97 -0.23 2.56
C ILE A 98 -8.72 -1.42 3.47
N GLN A 99 -9.01 -2.63 2.99
CA GLN A 99 -8.78 -3.85 3.74
C GLN A 99 -7.30 -4.06 4.04
N SER A 100 -6.96 -4.34 5.29
CA SER A 100 -5.60 -4.72 5.71
C SER A 100 -5.17 -6.05 5.09
N VAL A 101 -3.90 -6.14 4.72
CA VAL A 101 -3.27 -7.38 4.25
C VAL A 101 -2.37 -8.04 5.32
N GLU A 102 -2.42 -7.54 6.56
CA GLU A 102 -1.68 -8.10 7.70
C GLU A 102 -1.96 -9.59 7.94
N PRO A 103 -3.19 -10.11 7.77
CA PRO A 103 -3.43 -11.55 7.91
C PRO A 103 -2.68 -12.41 6.89
N ILE A 104 -2.30 -11.84 5.75
CA ILE A 104 -1.54 -12.53 4.69
C ILE A 104 -0.03 -12.41 4.94
N TRP A 105 0.44 -11.19 5.23
CA TRP A 105 1.85 -10.90 5.51
C TRP A 105 1.98 -10.12 6.81
N LYS A 106 2.53 -10.74 7.84
CA LYS A 106 2.68 -10.11 9.17
C LYS A 106 3.49 -8.81 9.17
N VAL A 107 4.41 -8.65 8.22
CA VAL A 107 5.19 -7.43 8.05
C VAL A 107 4.31 -6.23 7.65
N ALA A 108 3.16 -6.46 7.02
CA ALA A 108 2.22 -5.40 6.65
C ALA A 108 1.74 -4.59 7.87
N ASN A 109 1.73 -5.18 9.07
CA ASN A 109 1.41 -4.46 10.31
C ASN A 109 2.20 -3.15 10.43
N TRP A 110 3.51 -3.20 10.19
CA TRP A 110 4.38 -2.04 10.31
C TRP A 110 4.20 -1.05 9.16
N TYR A 111 4.14 -1.54 7.92
CA TYR A 111 3.99 -0.71 6.73
C TYR A 111 2.63 0.00 6.68
N GLU A 112 1.55 -0.68 7.05
CA GLU A 112 0.21 -0.10 7.09
C GLU A 112 0.10 0.98 8.18
N ARG A 113 0.73 0.79 9.34
CA ARG A 113 0.84 1.81 10.37
C ARG A 113 1.65 3.02 9.91
N GLU A 114 2.75 2.84 9.19
CA GLU A 114 3.53 3.94 8.60
C GLU A 114 2.67 4.75 7.62
N VAL A 115 1.96 4.08 6.71
CA VAL A 115 1.07 4.75 5.75
C VAL A 115 -0.07 5.47 6.47
N TYR A 116 -0.65 4.87 7.50
CA TYR A 116 -1.64 5.53 8.35
C TYR A 116 -1.05 6.76 9.04
N ASP A 117 0.13 6.64 9.64
CA ASP A 117 0.76 7.70 10.40
C ASP A 117 1.10 8.92 9.54
N LEU A 118 1.59 8.71 8.32
CA LEU A 118 2.11 9.78 7.46
C LEU A 118 1.08 10.34 6.46
N PHE A 119 0.05 9.57 6.08
CA PHE A 119 -0.98 9.98 5.11
C PHE A 119 -2.40 9.99 5.68
N GLY A 120 -2.67 9.30 6.80
CA GLY A 120 -4.00 9.16 7.37
C GLY A 120 -4.89 8.13 6.66
N ILE A 121 -4.33 7.25 5.85
CA ILE A 121 -5.08 6.18 5.17
C ILE A 121 -5.43 5.10 6.19
N ARG A 122 -6.72 4.76 6.31
CA ARG A 122 -7.20 3.78 7.28
C ARG A 122 -7.22 2.37 6.69
N PHE A 123 -6.72 1.40 7.46
CA PHE A 123 -6.73 -0.02 7.10
C PHE A 123 -7.77 -0.77 7.96
N GLU A 124 -8.80 -1.30 7.29
CA GLU A 124 -9.85 -2.09 7.93
C GLU A 124 -9.31 -3.43 8.44
N ASN A 125 -9.76 -3.83 9.62
CA ASN A 125 -9.34 -5.08 10.28
C ASN A 125 -7.83 -5.18 10.57
N HIS A 126 -7.13 -4.04 10.58
CA HIS A 126 -5.76 -4.01 11.11
C HIS A 126 -5.79 -4.24 12.62
N PRO A 127 -4.94 -5.12 13.19
CA PRO A 127 -5.03 -5.51 14.60
C PRO A 127 -4.68 -4.38 15.58
N ASP A 128 -3.84 -3.41 15.18
CA ASP A 128 -3.36 -2.33 16.05
C ASP A 128 -2.96 -1.11 15.21
N LEU A 129 -3.95 -0.42 14.63
CA LEU A 129 -3.73 0.74 13.76
C LEU A 129 -3.50 2.01 14.59
N ARG A 130 -2.26 2.27 14.96
CA ARG A 130 -1.81 3.46 15.69
C ARG A 130 -0.55 4.06 15.07
N ARG A 131 -0.21 5.28 15.42
CA ARG A 131 1.03 5.94 14.96
C ARG A 131 2.27 5.10 15.31
N ILE A 132 3.34 5.25 14.54
CA ILE A 132 4.57 4.47 14.69
C ILE A 132 5.84 5.34 14.59
N LEU A 133 5.84 6.36 13.76
CA LEU A 133 6.97 7.27 13.53
C LEU A 133 6.80 8.61 14.25
N LEU A 134 5.59 9.14 14.25
CA LEU A 134 5.26 10.41 14.89
C LEU A 134 4.84 10.16 16.33
N TRP A 135 5.05 11.16 17.19
CA TRP A 135 4.65 11.10 18.61
C TRP A 135 3.14 11.14 18.78
N ASP A 136 2.66 10.67 19.91
CA ASP A 136 1.25 10.73 20.27
C ASP A 136 0.80 12.19 20.37
N GLY A 137 -0.33 12.52 19.71
CA GLY A 137 -0.85 13.87 19.66
C GLY A 137 -0.26 14.75 18.54
N TYR A 138 0.60 14.24 17.68
CA TYR A 138 1.03 14.98 16.49
C TYR A 138 -0.16 15.38 15.61
N ASP A 139 -0.23 16.66 15.23
CA ASP A 139 -1.34 17.20 14.44
C ASP A 139 -1.06 17.08 12.94
N GLY A 140 -1.94 16.33 12.25
CA GLY A 140 -1.92 16.14 10.81
C GLY A 140 -1.11 14.96 10.29
N TYR A 141 -0.83 15.00 8.99
CA TYR A 141 -0.20 13.93 8.21
C TYR A 141 0.87 14.53 7.29
N PRO A 142 2.15 14.47 7.66
CA PRO A 142 3.21 15.28 7.05
C PRO A 142 3.58 14.90 5.62
N LEU A 143 3.19 13.73 5.11
CA LEU A 143 3.43 13.37 3.70
C LEU A 143 2.26 13.71 2.76
N ARG A 144 1.19 14.34 3.26
CA ARG A 144 0.16 14.92 2.41
C ARG A 144 0.69 16.17 1.71
N LYS A 145 0.38 16.33 0.42
CA LYS A 145 0.86 17.46 -0.39
C LYS A 145 0.32 18.83 0.04
N ASP A 146 -0.81 18.84 0.72
CA ASP A 146 -1.43 20.04 1.30
C ASP A 146 -0.98 20.32 2.73
N TYR A 147 -0.11 19.48 3.30
CA TYR A 147 0.49 19.70 4.61
C TYR A 147 1.58 20.78 4.51
N PRO A 148 1.61 21.79 5.40
CA PRO A 148 2.62 22.85 5.37
C PRO A 148 4.05 22.32 5.50
N ALA A 149 4.97 22.79 4.65
CA ALA A 149 6.37 22.34 4.66
C ALA A 149 7.09 22.63 5.98
N GLU A 150 6.73 23.70 6.67
CA GLU A 150 7.31 24.10 7.97
C GLU A 150 6.66 23.36 9.16
N GLY A 151 5.49 22.71 8.91
CA GLY A 151 4.75 22.04 9.96
C GLY A 151 4.05 22.99 10.96
N PRO A 152 3.15 22.46 11.81
CA PRO A 152 2.39 23.28 12.76
C PRO A 152 3.22 23.81 13.95
N ASP A 153 4.40 23.23 14.19
CA ASP A 153 5.24 23.54 15.35
C ASP A 153 6.54 24.30 14.99
N PHE A 154 6.64 24.79 13.75
CA PHE A 154 7.85 25.46 13.27
C PHE A 154 8.31 26.62 14.18
N ASP A 155 7.37 27.42 14.68
CA ASP A 155 7.67 28.56 15.56
C ASP A 155 7.69 28.21 17.06
N LYS A 156 7.45 26.97 17.43
CA LYS A 156 7.44 26.52 18.82
C LYS A 156 8.81 25.98 19.21
N PRO A 157 9.48 26.53 20.21
CA PRO A 157 10.72 25.93 20.69
C PRO A 157 10.44 24.52 21.24
N PHE A 158 11.26 23.55 20.83
CA PHE A 158 11.23 22.22 21.44
C PHE A 158 11.63 22.33 22.92
N ILE A 159 10.67 22.15 23.81
CA ILE A 159 10.91 22.06 25.27
C ILE A 159 10.76 20.59 25.63
N PRO A 160 11.87 19.86 25.88
CA PRO A 160 11.77 18.49 26.35
C PRO A 160 11.04 18.48 27.69
N GLU A 161 10.02 17.66 27.82
CA GLU A 161 9.39 17.35 29.10
C GLU A 161 10.43 16.63 29.97
N VAL A 162 10.74 17.19 31.14
CA VAL A 162 11.70 16.68 32.12
C VAL A 162 11.01 15.70 33.05
#